data_776ceb506ccf996b8e5ddd8e8435714c
#
_entry.id   776ceb506ccf996b8e5ddd8e8435714c
#
_cell.length_a   1.000
_cell.length_b   1.000
_cell.length_c   1.000
_cell.angle_alpha   90.00
_cell.angle_beta   90.00
_cell.angle_gamma   90.00
#
_symmetry.space_group_name_H-M   'P 1'
#
loop_
_entity.id
_entity.type
_entity.pdbx_description
1 polymer ?
#
loop_
_entity_poly.entity_id
_entity_poly.type
_entity_poly.pdbx_seq_one_letter_code
_entity_poly.pdbx_strand_id
1 'polypeptide(L)'
;FEIYPGFDTPRWAKGAVMYQIYVDRFLNGDPTNDVVTGEYHYIGDKSVQVEQWNKIPAVMGVREFYGGDLQGIMNKLDYLQDLGVEVIYLNPIFVSPSNHKYDCQDYDYVDPHYGRIVEDCNEGILLGDDDDNSHAWKYIKRVTDKKNLEASNELFAKLTAEIHRRGMKIILDGVFNHCGSFNKWMDRERIYENQEGYPKGAYVSADSPYRNFFSFNDPNAWPYNTSYDGWWAHDTLPKLNYEGSRELYDYILRVGQKWVSAPYNVDGWRLDVAADLGHSNDFNHQFWKDFRKAVKAANPNAIILAEHYGNPEGWLKGDEWDTVMNYDAFMEPLTWFLTGMEKHSDEYREDLLGNSEAFIGAMKTHMRALHMSALQTAMNELSNHDHSRFLTRTNHRVGRISYAGPEAASEGVNPAVMREAVTIQMTWPGAPTVYYGDEAGLCGFTDPDNRRTYPWGREDYQMIDFHRVMIRIHKKYEVLKTGSLGFLWNDYQGLCYARFSHDEQIIVIVNNQEEGR
;
A
#
# COMPACT_ATOMS: atom_id res chain seq x y z
N PHE A 1 -11.88 -20.71 -22.72
CA PHE A 1 -11.34 -20.98 -21.37
C PHE A 1 -9.92 -21.49 -21.51
N GLU A 2 -8.97 -20.76 -20.94
CA GLU A 2 -7.60 -21.25 -20.75
C GLU A 2 -7.52 -21.92 -19.38
N ILE A 3 -6.90 -23.08 -19.33
CA ILE A 3 -6.65 -23.82 -18.08
C ILE A 3 -5.15 -23.85 -17.85
N TYR A 4 -4.73 -23.30 -16.73
CA TYR A 4 -3.33 -23.36 -16.30
C TYR A 4 -3.19 -24.45 -15.22
N PRO A 5 -2.75 -25.66 -15.59
CA PRO A 5 -2.63 -26.77 -14.66
C PRO A 5 -1.64 -26.42 -13.53
N GLY A 6 -2.07 -26.64 -12.28
CA GLY A 6 -1.23 -26.39 -11.12
C GLY A 6 -1.19 -24.93 -10.66
N PHE A 7 -1.92 -24.00 -11.31
CA PHE A 7 -2.07 -22.65 -10.80
C PHE A 7 -2.99 -22.66 -9.57
N ASP A 8 -2.41 -22.42 -8.42
CA ASP A 8 -3.16 -22.19 -7.19
C ASP A 8 -2.46 -21.10 -6.37
N THR A 9 -3.22 -20.43 -5.53
CA THR A 9 -2.77 -19.39 -4.62
C THR A 9 -2.68 -19.94 -3.19
N PRO A 10 -1.90 -19.31 -2.30
CA PRO A 10 -1.81 -19.76 -0.92
C PRO A 10 -3.18 -19.85 -0.26
N ARG A 11 -3.49 -21.01 0.33
CA ARG A 11 -4.80 -21.27 0.91
C ARG A 11 -5.20 -20.26 1.98
N TRP A 12 -4.23 -19.82 2.78
CA TRP A 12 -4.47 -18.85 3.85
C TRP A 12 -4.96 -17.50 3.34
N ALA A 13 -4.63 -17.15 2.07
CA ALA A 13 -4.99 -15.87 1.46
C ALA A 13 -6.40 -15.86 0.84
N LYS A 14 -6.98 -17.04 0.57
CA LYS A 14 -8.32 -17.14 -0.02
C LYS A 14 -9.38 -16.60 0.91
N GLY A 15 -9.99 -15.48 0.52
CA GLY A 15 -10.99 -14.78 1.31
C GLY A 15 -10.47 -14.25 2.66
N ALA A 16 -9.16 -14.06 2.79
CA ALA A 16 -8.58 -13.56 4.03
C ALA A 16 -8.99 -12.11 4.30
N VAL A 17 -9.33 -11.81 5.53
CA VAL A 17 -9.64 -10.45 5.98
C VAL A 17 -8.32 -9.70 6.18
N MET A 18 -8.05 -8.75 5.30
CA MET A 18 -6.83 -7.96 5.32
C MET A 18 -7.07 -6.56 5.89
N TYR A 19 -6.02 -5.97 6.45
CA TYR A 19 -6.05 -4.62 6.99
C TYR A 19 -4.80 -3.86 6.54
N GLN A 20 -4.99 -2.78 5.77
CA GLN A 20 -3.92 -1.95 5.26
C GLN A 20 -3.58 -0.84 6.25
N ILE A 21 -2.31 -0.73 6.60
CA ILE A 21 -1.80 0.29 7.51
C ILE A 21 -0.84 1.23 6.77
N TYR A 22 -1.17 2.53 6.79
CA TYR A 22 -0.25 3.61 6.47
C TYR A 22 0.47 4.01 7.76
N VAL A 23 1.72 3.55 7.91
CA VAL A 23 2.38 3.43 9.22
C VAL A 23 2.52 4.78 9.94
N ASP A 24 2.94 5.85 9.24
CA ASP A 24 3.07 7.19 9.82
C ASP A 24 1.78 7.72 10.46
N ARG A 25 0.62 7.18 10.07
CA ARG A 25 -0.70 7.71 10.44
C ARG A 25 -1.53 6.76 11.31
N PHE A 26 -0.96 5.65 11.77
CA PHE A 26 -1.71 4.66 12.56
C PHE A 26 -1.60 4.90 14.07
N LEU A 27 -0.42 4.79 14.64
CA LEU A 27 -0.14 5.14 16.05
C LEU A 27 1.34 5.37 16.28
N ASN A 28 1.69 6.44 16.99
CA ASN A 28 3.03 6.68 17.53
C ASN A 28 3.23 5.86 18.80
N GLY A 29 4.06 4.83 18.74
CA GLY A 29 4.40 3.96 19.88
C GLY A 29 5.73 4.30 20.53
N ASP A 30 6.61 5.02 19.82
CA ASP A 30 7.94 5.42 20.30
C ASP A 30 8.30 6.82 19.79
N PRO A 31 7.99 7.88 20.56
CA PRO A 31 8.29 9.25 20.14
C PRO A 31 9.79 9.56 19.95
N THR A 32 10.69 8.69 20.41
CA THR A 32 12.13 8.91 20.29
C THR A 32 12.64 8.69 18.86
N ASN A 33 11.87 8.05 18.01
CA ASN A 33 12.20 7.83 16.60
C ASN A 33 11.55 8.83 15.63
N ASP A 34 10.79 9.78 16.12
CA ASP A 34 10.03 10.71 15.29
C ASP A 34 10.94 11.55 14.39
N VAL A 35 10.50 11.77 13.15
CA VAL A 35 11.09 12.77 12.28
C VAL A 35 10.86 14.15 12.91
N VAL A 36 11.93 14.91 13.11
CA VAL A 36 11.83 16.24 13.70
C VAL A 36 11.76 17.33 12.62
N THR A 37 11.20 18.48 12.97
CA THR A 37 11.15 19.64 12.07
C THR A 37 12.56 20.10 11.71
N GLY A 38 12.83 20.22 10.39
CA GLY A 38 14.15 20.60 9.88
C GLY A 38 15.18 19.48 9.88
N GLU A 39 14.80 18.24 10.12
CA GLU A 39 15.74 17.11 10.11
C GLU A 39 16.43 16.95 8.76
N TYR A 40 15.72 17.20 7.68
CA TYR A 40 16.24 17.25 6.30
C TYR A 40 15.31 18.07 5.41
N HIS A 41 15.77 18.35 4.19
CA HIS A 41 15.01 19.05 3.15
C HIS A 41 14.38 18.02 2.21
N TYR A 42 13.10 18.16 1.90
CA TYR A 42 12.36 17.26 1.02
C TYR A 42 11.33 18.01 0.17
N ILE A 43 11.46 17.90 -1.15
CA ILE A 43 10.55 18.52 -2.15
C ILE A 43 10.24 19.99 -1.80
N GLY A 44 11.28 20.83 -1.90
CA GLY A 44 11.16 22.31 -1.83
C GLY A 44 11.09 22.92 -0.44
N ASP A 45 11.07 22.13 0.66
CA ASP A 45 11.13 22.65 2.03
C ASP A 45 11.58 21.57 3.02
N LYS A 46 11.70 21.91 4.28
CA LYS A 46 12.14 21.03 5.35
C LYS A 46 11.02 20.11 5.84
N SER A 47 11.44 18.98 6.42
CA SER A 47 10.53 18.09 7.15
C SER A 47 9.82 18.83 8.29
N VAL A 48 8.57 18.44 8.56
CA VAL A 48 7.72 19.01 9.60
C VAL A 48 7.24 17.90 10.53
N GLN A 49 7.61 17.98 11.80
CA GLN A 49 7.02 17.15 12.84
C GLN A 49 5.65 17.72 13.23
N VAL A 50 4.60 16.92 13.07
CA VAL A 50 3.26 17.31 13.46
C VAL A 50 3.05 17.01 14.95
N GLU A 51 2.83 18.06 15.74
CA GLU A 51 2.66 17.92 17.20
C GLU A 51 1.27 17.42 17.61
N GLN A 52 0.25 17.75 16.81
CA GLN A 52 -1.12 17.38 17.07
C GLN A 52 -1.54 16.19 16.21
N TRP A 53 -1.71 15.02 16.82
CA TRP A 53 -2.09 13.79 16.12
C TRP A 53 -3.31 13.95 15.20
N ASN A 54 -4.28 14.74 15.62
CA ASN A 54 -5.55 14.91 14.91
C ASN A 54 -5.55 16.03 13.85
N LYS A 55 -4.40 16.68 13.62
CA LYS A 55 -4.29 17.69 12.57
C LYS A 55 -4.60 17.05 11.21
N ILE A 56 -5.48 17.67 10.42
CA ILE A 56 -5.74 17.26 9.05
C ILE A 56 -4.51 17.56 8.18
N PRO A 57 -4.07 16.63 7.29
CA PRO A 57 -2.93 16.86 6.41
C PRO A 57 -3.12 18.12 5.55
N ALA A 58 -2.04 18.90 5.42
CA ALA A 58 -2.00 20.04 4.52
C ALA A 58 -1.99 19.59 3.05
N VAL A 59 -2.28 20.50 2.13
CA VAL A 59 -2.19 20.25 0.67
C VAL A 59 -0.80 19.72 0.28
N MET A 60 0.26 20.28 0.89
CA MET A 60 1.64 19.79 0.76
C MET A 60 2.03 18.86 1.91
N GLY A 61 1.12 17.95 2.30
CA GLY A 61 1.32 17.02 3.41
C GLY A 61 2.44 16.00 3.24
N VAL A 62 3.10 15.97 2.09
CA VAL A 62 4.25 15.11 1.79
C VAL A 62 5.44 15.34 2.74
N ARG A 63 5.55 16.53 3.35
CA ARG A 63 6.59 16.89 4.32
C ARG A 63 6.18 16.73 5.77
N GLU A 64 4.91 16.38 6.03
CA GLU A 64 4.38 16.25 7.38
C GLU A 64 4.55 14.81 7.89
N PHE A 65 5.07 14.68 9.12
CA PHE A 65 5.28 13.41 9.80
C PHE A 65 4.53 13.41 11.12
N TYR A 66 3.68 12.40 11.32
CA TYR A 66 2.84 12.26 12.52
C TYR A 66 3.46 11.30 13.55
N GLY A 67 4.49 10.58 13.15
CA GLY A 67 5.26 9.73 14.06
C GLY A 67 4.72 8.33 14.26
N GLY A 68 3.72 7.89 13.50
CA GLY A 68 3.31 6.49 13.53
C GLY A 68 4.48 5.56 13.21
N ASP A 69 4.53 4.39 13.85
CA ASP A 69 5.67 3.47 13.79
C ASP A 69 5.30 2.01 14.04
N LEU A 70 6.29 1.12 13.97
CA LEU A 70 6.09 -0.32 14.19
C LEU A 70 5.73 -0.62 15.64
N GLN A 71 6.24 0.12 16.61
CA GLN A 71 5.86 -0.05 18.01
C GLN A 71 4.37 0.28 18.21
N GLY A 72 3.86 1.30 17.51
CA GLY A 72 2.44 1.63 17.52
C GLY A 72 1.57 0.50 16.97
N ILE A 73 2.00 -0.16 15.91
CA ILE A 73 1.32 -1.36 15.39
C ILE A 73 1.36 -2.49 16.42
N MET A 74 2.52 -2.74 17.02
CA MET A 74 2.68 -3.74 18.09
C MET A 74 1.68 -3.51 19.22
N ASN A 75 1.52 -2.26 19.65
CA ASN A 75 0.62 -1.87 20.74
C ASN A 75 -0.86 -2.04 20.38
N LYS A 76 -1.20 -2.17 19.11
CA LYS A 76 -2.59 -2.30 18.61
C LYS A 76 -2.92 -3.67 18.02
N LEU A 77 -2.06 -4.66 18.21
CA LEU A 77 -2.35 -6.01 17.72
C LEU A 77 -3.57 -6.64 18.39
N ASP A 78 -3.84 -6.32 19.68
CA ASP A 78 -5.07 -6.76 20.34
C ASP A 78 -6.33 -6.19 19.67
N TYR A 79 -6.29 -4.90 19.32
CA TYR A 79 -7.37 -4.25 18.58
C TYR A 79 -7.61 -4.91 17.21
N LEU A 80 -6.55 -5.14 16.45
CA LEU A 80 -6.65 -5.76 15.12
C LEU A 80 -7.17 -7.19 15.21
N GLN A 81 -6.71 -7.97 16.19
CA GLN A 81 -7.18 -9.32 16.43
C GLN A 81 -8.67 -9.34 16.82
N ASP A 82 -9.10 -8.44 17.69
CA ASP A 82 -10.49 -8.29 18.13
C ASP A 82 -11.41 -7.84 16.98
N LEU A 83 -10.93 -6.98 16.08
CA LEU A 83 -11.64 -6.61 14.85
C LEU A 83 -11.86 -7.82 13.94
N GLY A 84 -11.01 -8.83 14.02
CA GLY A 84 -11.07 -10.05 13.21
C GLY A 84 -10.09 -10.08 12.04
N VAL A 85 -9.09 -9.20 12.04
CA VAL A 85 -8.04 -9.14 11.00
C VAL A 85 -7.26 -10.46 10.96
N GLU A 86 -7.04 -10.97 9.76
CA GLU A 86 -6.25 -12.17 9.48
C GLU A 86 -4.90 -11.85 8.86
N VAL A 87 -4.80 -10.74 8.12
CA VAL A 87 -3.58 -10.33 7.41
C VAL A 87 -3.38 -8.82 7.56
N ILE A 88 -2.18 -8.42 7.94
CA ILE A 88 -1.78 -7.01 7.97
C ILE A 88 -0.96 -6.72 6.72
N TYR A 89 -1.41 -5.76 5.92
CA TYR A 89 -0.65 -5.21 4.81
C TYR A 89 -0.09 -3.84 5.21
N LEU A 90 1.24 -3.70 5.19
CA LEU A 90 1.92 -2.44 5.47
C LEU A 90 2.28 -1.73 4.16
N ASN A 91 1.91 -0.46 4.03
CA ASN A 91 2.57 0.42 3.06
C ASN A 91 4.09 0.40 3.29
N PRO A 92 4.93 0.88 2.35
CA PRO A 92 6.39 0.69 2.43
C PRO A 92 6.98 1.09 3.80
N ILE A 93 7.92 0.29 4.30
CA ILE A 93 8.55 0.49 5.61
C ILE A 93 10.07 0.64 5.54
N PHE A 94 10.67 0.46 4.36
CA PHE A 94 12.12 0.58 4.20
C PHE A 94 12.57 2.03 4.30
N VAL A 95 13.85 2.25 4.59
CA VAL A 95 14.43 3.59 4.71
C VAL A 95 14.00 4.45 3.51
N SER A 96 13.40 5.59 3.77
CA SER A 96 12.89 6.51 2.75
C SER A 96 12.65 7.90 3.36
N PRO A 97 12.86 8.99 2.60
CA PRO A 97 12.72 10.34 3.12
C PRO A 97 11.27 10.81 3.23
N SER A 98 10.34 10.20 2.51
CA SER A 98 8.92 10.57 2.55
C SER A 98 8.14 9.85 3.66
N ASN A 99 6.97 10.37 3.99
CA ASN A 99 6.05 9.67 4.88
C ASN A 99 5.35 8.47 4.19
N HIS A 100 5.23 8.48 2.85
CA HIS A 100 4.66 7.37 2.07
C HIS A 100 5.66 6.25 1.77
N LYS A 101 6.93 6.56 1.73
CA LYS A 101 8.08 5.65 1.54
C LYS A 101 8.11 4.87 0.21
N TYR A 102 7.42 5.38 -0.83
CA TYR A 102 7.53 4.86 -2.20
C TYR A 102 8.80 5.32 -2.92
N ASP A 103 9.63 6.11 -2.28
CA ASP A 103 10.95 6.57 -2.71
C ASP A 103 12.05 5.91 -1.86
N CYS A 104 12.19 4.59 -2.00
CA CYS A 104 13.06 3.77 -1.19
C CYS A 104 14.53 4.22 -1.25
N GLN A 105 15.14 4.34 -0.06
CA GLN A 105 16.53 4.74 0.13
C GLN A 105 17.46 3.55 0.39
N ASP A 106 16.96 2.52 1.05
CA ASP A 106 17.69 1.27 1.33
C ASP A 106 16.71 0.10 1.45
N TYR A 107 16.79 -0.87 0.53
CA TYR A 107 15.91 -2.05 0.51
C TYR A 107 16.24 -3.11 1.57
N ASP A 108 17.37 -2.99 2.24
CA ASP A 108 17.84 -3.99 3.20
C ASP A 108 17.44 -3.69 4.64
N TYR A 109 16.88 -2.51 4.90
CA TYR A 109 16.59 -2.06 6.27
C TYR A 109 15.25 -1.35 6.38
N VAL A 110 14.57 -1.64 7.48
CA VAL A 110 13.43 -0.84 7.94
C VAL A 110 13.90 0.55 8.33
N ASP A 111 13.12 1.57 7.99
CA ASP A 111 13.43 2.95 8.36
C ASP A 111 13.52 3.11 9.89
N PRO A 112 14.64 3.62 10.41
CA PRO A 112 14.79 3.86 11.85
C PRO A 112 13.71 4.75 12.46
N HIS A 113 13.09 5.64 11.68
CA HIS A 113 11.95 6.45 12.13
C HIS A 113 10.66 5.61 12.33
N TYR A 114 10.60 4.41 11.75
CA TYR A 114 9.58 3.41 12.05
C TYR A 114 10.05 2.35 13.04
N GLY A 115 11.35 2.19 13.17
CA GLY A 115 12.00 1.19 14.00
C GLY A 115 12.56 1.76 15.29
N ARG A 116 13.87 1.66 15.45
CA ARG A 116 14.61 2.15 16.63
C ARG A 116 15.81 2.99 16.24
N ILE A 117 15.96 4.12 16.91
CA ILE A 117 17.13 4.96 16.86
C ILE A 117 17.90 4.76 18.17
N VAL A 118 19.02 4.02 18.11
CA VAL A 118 19.89 3.71 19.26
C VAL A 118 21.13 4.59 19.29
N GLU A 119 21.52 5.14 18.14
CA GLU A 119 22.57 6.15 18.00
C GLU A 119 21.96 7.40 17.38
N ASP A 120 22.06 8.51 18.07
CA ASP A 120 21.49 9.79 17.63
C ASP A 120 22.47 10.93 17.91
N CYS A 121 22.18 12.13 17.41
CA CYS A 121 22.86 13.34 17.78
C CYS A 121 21.86 14.46 18.07
N ASN A 122 22.21 15.35 19.00
CA ASN A 122 21.36 16.47 19.37
C ASN A 122 21.45 17.65 18.39
N GLU A 123 22.48 17.65 17.56
CA GLU A 123 22.77 18.68 16.57
C GLU A 123 22.51 18.17 15.16
N GLY A 124 22.52 19.07 14.19
CA GLY A 124 22.49 18.69 12.77
C GLY A 124 21.14 18.76 12.11
N ILE A 125 20.17 19.49 12.68
CA ILE A 125 19.00 19.95 11.93
C ILE A 125 19.40 21.11 11.00
N LEU A 126 18.74 21.22 9.85
CA LEU A 126 18.94 22.31 8.92
C LEU A 126 18.32 23.60 9.47
N LEU A 127 19.11 24.69 9.50
CA LEU A 127 18.72 25.98 10.05
C LEU A 127 18.58 27.05 8.96
N GLY A 128 17.70 28.00 9.17
CA GLY A 128 17.50 29.12 8.25
C GLY A 128 17.18 28.66 6.84
N ASP A 129 17.88 29.16 5.83
CA ASP A 129 17.71 28.86 4.41
C ASP A 129 18.57 27.68 3.92
N ASP A 130 19.21 26.93 4.83
CA ASP A 130 20.01 25.76 4.48
C ASP A 130 19.08 24.64 3.95
N ASP A 131 19.25 24.30 2.68
CA ASP A 131 18.53 23.24 1.97
C ASP A 131 19.44 22.07 1.54
N ASP A 132 20.71 22.08 1.96
CA ASP A 132 21.71 21.08 1.63
C ASP A 132 21.66 19.89 2.61
N ASN A 133 21.11 18.78 2.14
CA ASN A 133 21.00 17.56 2.96
C ASN A 133 22.34 16.93 3.34
N SER A 134 23.45 17.30 2.68
CA SER A 134 24.79 16.90 3.15
C SER A 134 25.16 17.51 4.50
N HIS A 135 24.44 18.54 4.94
CA HIS A 135 24.53 19.17 6.27
C HIS A 135 23.51 18.61 7.27
N ALA A 136 22.62 17.75 6.87
CA ALA A 136 21.59 17.17 7.72
C ALA A 136 22.16 16.04 8.60
N TRP A 137 23.07 16.40 9.51
CA TRP A 137 23.87 15.43 10.31
C TRP A 137 23.00 14.49 11.14
N LYS A 138 21.89 15.00 11.70
CA LYS A 138 20.96 14.21 12.49
C LYS A 138 20.31 13.13 11.63
N TYR A 139 19.81 13.50 10.47
CA TYR A 139 19.22 12.56 9.51
C TYR A 139 20.25 11.53 9.04
N ILE A 140 21.42 11.99 8.60
CA ILE A 140 22.51 11.11 8.15
C ILE A 140 22.85 10.09 9.24
N LYS A 141 23.05 10.53 10.48
CA LYS A 141 23.34 9.63 11.60
C LYS A 141 22.24 8.59 11.79
N ARG A 142 20.98 9.04 11.77
CA ARG A 142 19.82 8.17 12.01
C ARG A 142 19.65 7.08 10.94
N VAL A 143 19.87 7.40 9.65
CA VAL A 143 19.57 6.51 8.53
C VAL A 143 20.77 5.77 7.95
N THR A 144 22.00 6.12 8.34
CA THR A 144 23.22 5.46 7.84
C THR A 144 23.96 4.63 8.90
N ASP A 145 23.74 4.90 10.18
CA ASP A 145 24.38 4.13 11.27
C ASP A 145 23.82 2.71 11.31
N LYS A 146 24.72 1.73 11.16
CA LYS A 146 24.36 0.30 11.11
C LYS A 146 23.62 -0.16 12.37
N LYS A 147 23.94 0.40 13.54
CA LYS A 147 23.25 0.02 14.79
C LYS A 147 21.77 0.40 14.75
N ASN A 148 21.42 1.56 14.18
CA ASN A 148 20.03 1.97 13.99
C ASN A 148 19.31 1.08 13.00
N LEU A 149 19.98 0.79 11.88
CA LEU A 149 19.42 -0.05 10.81
C LEU A 149 19.16 -1.48 11.30
N GLU A 150 20.13 -2.07 11.99
CA GLU A 150 20.01 -3.42 12.55
C GLU A 150 18.98 -3.51 13.68
N ALA A 151 18.94 -2.51 14.59
CA ALA A 151 17.95 -2.45 15.65
C ALA A 151 16.52 -2.33 15.09
N SER A 152 16.35 -1.60 13.99
CA SER A 152 15.05 -1.46 13.32
C SER A 152 14.60 -2.75 12.65
N ASN A 153 15.49 -3.47 11.99
CA ASN A 153 15.22 -4.81 11.45
C ASN A 153 14.88 -5.82 12.55
N GLU A 154 15.58 -5.76 13.69
CA GLU A 154 15.29 -6.61 14.84
C GLU A 154 13.89 -6.36 15.42
N LEU A 155 13.49 -5.09 15.55
CA LEU A 155 12.13 -4.75 15.98
C LEU A 155 11.09 -5.28 15.00
N PHE A 156 11.34 -5.17 13.71
CA PHE A 156 10.44 -5.71 12.69
C PHE A 156 10.32 -7.24 12.78
N ALA A 157 11.42 -7.95 12.98
CA ALA A 157 11.39 -9.40 13.21
C ALA A 157 10.55 -9.78 14.44
N LYS A 158 10.66 -9.00 15.52
CA LYS A 158 9.81 -9.18 16.72
C LYS A 158 8.33 -8.92 16.43
N LEU A 159 8.01 -7.88 15.66
CA LEU A 159 6.64 -7.59 15.24
C LEU A 159 6.06 -8.74 14.42
N THR A 160 6.78 -9.23 13.44
CA THR A 160 6.34 -10.36 12.61
C THR A 160 6.12 -11.62 13.44
N ALA A 161 7.04 -11.92 14.36
CA ALA A 161 6.88 -13.07 15.27
C ALA A 161 5.63 -12.95 16.14
N GLU A 162 5.32 -11.75 16.65
CA GLU A 162 4.11 -11.53 17.46
C GLU A 162 2.83 -11.61 16.61
N ILE A 163 2.84 -11.10 15.39
CA ILE A 163 1.74 -11.24 14.42
C ILE A 163 1.46 -12.74 14.17
N HIS A 164 2.50 -13.52 13.91
CA HIS A 164 2.39 -14.97 13.69
C HIS A 164 1.91 -15.72 14.94
N ARG A 165 2.40 -15.34 16.11
CA ARG A 165 1.96 -15.93 17.39
C ARG A 165 0.45 -15.79 17.59
N ARG A 166 -0.15 -14.72 17.08
CA ARG A 166 -1.59 -14.47 17.11
C ARG A 166 -2.37 -15.15 15.98
N GLY A 167 -1.69 -15.91 15.12
CA GLY A 167 -2.30 -16.59 13.98
C GLY A 167 -2.57 -15.68 12.79
N MET A 168 -2.07 -14.44 12.79
CA MET A 168 -2.17 -13.51 11.68
C MET A 168 -0.96 -13.61 10.73
N LYS A 169 -1.11 -13.01 9.55
CA LYS A 169 -0.11 -12.91 8.49
C LYS A 169 0.28 -11.47 8.24
N ILE A 170 1.38 -11.25 7.52
CA ILE A 170 1.87 -9.94 7.15
C ILE A 170 2.36 -9.91 5.71
N ILE A 171 2.00 -8.84 4.99
CA ILE A 171 2.44 -8.56 3.61
C ILE A 171 3.18 -7.23 3.61
N LEU A 172 4.33 -7.18 2.94
CA LEU A 172 5.09 -5.95 2.70
C LEU A 172 4.84 -5.38 1.31
N ASP A 173 5.05 -4.08 1.20
CA ASP A 173 5.01 -3.34 -0.06
C ASP A 173 6.40 -3.32 -0.70
N GLY A 174 6.50 -3.85 -1.91
CA GLY A 174 7.72 -3.92 -2.71
C GLY A 174 7.72 -2.89 -3.84
N VAL A 175 8.54 -1.87 -3.70
CA VAL A 175 8.68 -0.78 -4.67
C VAL A 175 9.93 -1.01 -5.50
N PHE A 176 9.83 -1.84 -6.54
CA PHE A 176 10.98 -2.33 -7.30
C PHE A 176 11.12 -1.73 -8.70
N ASN A 177 10.10 -1.01 -9.18
CA ASN A 177 10.18 -0.31 -10.48
C ASN A 177 11.17 0.86 -10.46
N HIS A 178 11.24 1.57 -9.34
CA HIS A 178 12.08 2.73 -9.10
C HIS A 178 12.56 2.74 -7.65
N CYS A 179 13.55 3.58 -7.36
CA CYS A 179 13.93 3.90 -5.99
C CYS A 179 13.73 5.41 -5.73
N GLY A 180 14.20 5.90 -4.58
CA GLY A 180 14.24 7.33 -4.30
C GLY A 180 15.55 7.99 -4.75
N SER A 181 15.53 9.30 -4.94
CA SER A 181 16.74 10.07 -5.20
C SER A 181 17.71 10.10 -4.01
N PHE A 182 17.19 9.87 -2.79
CA PHE A 182 17.99 9.70 -1.57
C PHE A 182 18.67 8.34 -1.46
N ASN A 183 18.30 7.36 -2.33
CA ASN A 183 18.81 5.99 -2.25
C ASN A 183 20.35 5.97 -2.29
N LYS A 184 20.95 5.12 -1.47
CA LYS A 184 22.41 4.96 -1.37
C LYS A 184 23.10 4.64 -2.70
N TRP A 185 22.39 4.04 -3.65
CA TRP A 185 22.93 3.75 -4.98
C TRP A 185 23.00 5.00 -5.87
N MET A 186 22.07 5.95 -5.70
CA MET A 186 22.03 7.23 -6.41
C MET A 186 22.77 8.31 -5.62
N ASP A 187 22.40 8.50 -4.37
CA ASP A 187 22.94 9.52 -3.44
C ASP A 187 22.89 10.94 -4.00
N ARG A 188 21.78 11.33 -4.61
CA ARG A 188 21.60 12.69 -5.11
C ARG A 188 21.72 13.75 -4.00
N GLU A 189 21.28 13.40 -2.80
CA GLU A 189 21.32 14.30 -1.65
C GLU A 189 22.66 14.30 -0.91
N ARG A 190 23.64 13.48 -1.36
CA ARG A 190 25.01 13.41 -0.86
C ARG A 190 25.11 13.06 0.64
N ILE A 191 24.15 12.27 1.11
CA ILE A 191 24.10 11.82 2.52
C ILE A 191 25.01 10.62 2.79
N TYR A 192 25.38 9.86 1.75
CA TYR A 192 26.29 8.71 1.85
C TYR A 192 27.71 9.00 1.37
N GLU A 193 27.93 10.11 0.65
CA GLU A 193 29.20 10.45 -0.04
C GLU A 193 30.43 10.37 0.87
N ASN A 194 30.27 10.78 2.13
CA ASN A 194 31.35 10.85 3.11
C ASN A 194 31.16 9.89 4.29
N GLN A 195 30.27 8.89 4.16
CA GLN A 195 30.01 7.92 5.22
C GLN A 195 30.89 6.68 5.05
N GLU A 196 31.54 6.27 6.11
CA GLU A 196 32.36 5.04 6.13
C GLU A 196 31.47 3.81 5.84
N GLY A 197 31.98 2.91 5.00
CA GLY A 197 31.28 1.69 4.64
C GLY A 197 30.23 1.82 3.52
N TYR A 198 30.12 3.02 2.92
CA TYR A 198 29.25 3.25 1.77
C TYR A 198 30.06 3.70 0.55
N PRO A 199 29.98 2.96 -0.59
CA PRO A 199 30.51 3.44 -1.86
C PRO A 199 29.82 4.72 -2.31
N LYS A 200 30.49 5.53 -3.13
CA LYS A 200 29.88 6.72 -3.73
C LYS A 200 28.72 6.31 -4.65
N GLY A 201 27.63 7.07 -4.54
CA GLY A 201 26.45 6.88 -5.39
C GLY A 201 26.68 7.25 -6.85
N ALA A 202 25.80 6.76 -7.71
CA ALA A 202 25.89 6.97 -9.16
C ALA A 202 25.74 8.44 -9.58
N TYR A 203 25.01 9.25 -8.83
CA TYR A 203 24.94 10.70 -9.03
C TYR A 203 26.29 11.38 -8.79
N VAL A 204 26.99 10.94 -7.74
CA VAL A 204 28.23 11.58 -7.26
C VAL A 204 29.39 11.34 -8.20
N SER A 205 29.55 10.12 -8.71
CA SER A 205 30.75 9.74 -9.47
C SER A 205 30.45 8.78 -10.63
N ALA A 206 31.11 9.03 -11.76
CA ALA A 206 31.12 8.13 -12.91
C ALA A 206 31.71 6.74 -12.58
N ASP A 207 32.56 6.66 -11.58
CA ASP A 207 33.24 5.42 -11.13
C ASP A 207 32.43 4.68 -10.06
N SER A 208 31.19 5.13 -9.76
CA SER A 208 30.32 4.44 -8.81
C SER A 208 30.07 2.99 -9.22
N PRO A 209 30.13 2.03 -8.28
CA PRO A 209 29.74 0.65 -8.57
C PRO A 209 28.26 0.52 -8.95
N TYR A 210 27.45 1.54 -8.64
CA TYR A 210 26.01 1.56 -8.92
C TYR A 210 25.64 2.31 -10.20
N ARG A 211 26.65 2.76 -11.00
CA ARG A 211 26.40 3.56 -12.21
C ARG A 211 25.38 2.91 -13.15
N ASN A 212 25.52 1.60 -13.38
CA ASN A 212 24.65 0.88 -14.31
C ASN A 212 23.29 0.46 -13.73
N PHE A 213 23.04 0.77 -12.45
CA PHE A 213 21.73 0.60 -11.85
C PHE A 213 20.71 1.63 -12.39
N PHE A 214 21.21 2.65 -13.07
CA PHE A 214 20.44 3.75 -13.66
C PHE A 214 20.89 4.01 -15.10
N SER A 215 20.03 4.67 -15.87
CA SER A 215 20.37 5.17 -17.20
C SER A 215 20.69 6.65 -17.13
N PHE A 216 21.90 7.04 -17.53
CA PHE A 216 22.31 8.45 -17.59
C PHE A 216 22.40 8.91 -19.05
N ASN A 217 21.79 10.04 -19.37
CA ASN A 217 21.69 10.56 -20.73
C ASN A 217 22.89 11.42 -21.16
N ASP A 218 23.65 11.95 -20.18
CA ASP A 218 24.88 12.74 -20.44
C ASP A 218 26.08 12.18 -19.67
N PRO A 219 26.98 11.45 -20.31
CA PRO A 219 28.16 10.90 -19.65
C PRO A 219 29.21 11.96 -19.27
N ASN A 220 29.08 13.19 -19.75
CA ASN A 220 30.00 14.29 -19.43
C ASN A 220 29.54 15.14 -18.25
N ALA A 221 28.37 14.86 -17.69
CA ALA A 221 27.77 15.67 -16.62
C ALA A 221 28.28 15.34 -15.22
N TRP A 222 29.17 14.35 -15.06
CA TRP A 222 29.83 14.09 -13.78
C TRP A 222 30.91 15.11 -13.44
N PRO A 223 31.16 15.34 -12.13
CA PRO A 223 30.46 14.79 -10.98
C PRO A 223 29.06 15.42 -10.78
N TYR A 224 28.23 14.74 -9.98
CA TYR A 224 26.86 15.16 -9.65
C TYR A 224 25.93 15.21 -10.88
N ASN A 225 25.80 14.05 -11.51
CA ASN A 225 25.08 13.91 -12.75
C ASN A 225 23.56 13.80 -12.54
N THR A 226 22.80 14.82 -13.03
CA THR A 226 21.34 14.89 -12.94
C THR A 226 20.61 14.28 -14.13
N SER A 227 21.34 13.74 -15.11
CA SER A 227 20.76 13.27 -16.38
C SER A 227 20.19 11.85 -16.34
N TYR A 228 19.93 11.30 -15.15
CA TYR A 228 19.33 9.99 -14.99
C TYR A 228 17.85 9.98 -15.36
N ASP A 229 17.39 8.81 -15.82
CA ASP A 229 15.97 8.60 -16.08
C ASP A 229 15.17 8.46 -14.79
N GLY A 230 14.06 9.21 -14.71
CA GLY A 230 13.06 9.08 -13.66
C GLY A 230 11.81 8.35 -14.15
N TRP A 231 11.14 7.62 -13.27
CA TRP A 231 9.83 7.07 -13.55
C TRP A 231 8.84 8.22 -13.79
N TRP A 232 8.16 8.21 -14.95
CA TRP A 232 7.30 9.32 -15.42
C TRP A 232 8.00 10.69 -15.39
N ALA A 233 9.30 10.71 -15.64
CA ALA A 233 10.17 11.89 -15.59
C ALA A 233 10.27 12.57 -14.20
N HIS A 234 9.89 11.87 -13.12
CA HIS A 234 10.11 12.34 -11.76
C HIS A 234 11.58 12.13 -11.36
N ASP A 235 12.29 13.21 -11.09
CA ASP A 235 13.69 13.18 -10.68
C ASP A 235 13.88 12.67 -9.23
N THR A 236 12.81 12.70 -8.44
CA THR A 236 12.77 12.10 -7.09
C THR A 236 12.58 10.59 -7.09
N LEU A 237 12.24 10.00 -8.24
CA LEU A 237 11.95 8.57 -8.41
C LEU A 237 12.81 7.98 -9.56
N PRO A 238 14.14 7.83 -9.34
CA PRO A 238 15.03 7.24 -10.34
C PRO A 238 14.54 5.86 -10.81
N LYS A 239 14.39 5.69 -12.12
CA LYS A 239 14.02 4.41 -12.74
C LYS A 239 15.16 3.42 -12.61
N LEU A 240 14.88 2.22 -12.10
CA LEU A 240 15.88 1.16 -11.99
C LEU A 240 16.13 0.49 -13.36
N ASN A 241 17.41 0.37 -13.73
CA ASN A 241 17.86 -0.15 -15.02
C ASN A 241 18.27 -1.62 -14.93
N TYR A 242 17.29 -2.51 -14.80
CA TYR A 242 17.53 -3.95 -14.69
C TYR A 242 18.17 -4.56 -15.95
N GLU A 243 17.81 -4.06 -17.13
CA GLU A 243 18.38 -4.50 -18.40
C GLU A 243 19.86 -4.16 -18.54
N GLY A 244 20.29 -3.09 -17.88
CA GLY A 244 21.68 -2.61 -17.88
C GLY A 244 22.55 -3.19 -16.77
N SER A 245 21.99 -3.93 -15.80
CA SER A 245 22.73 -4.42 -14.64
C SER A 245 22.20 -5.76 -14.11
N ARG A 246 22.95 -6.82 -14.38
CA ARG A 246 22.66 -8.15 -13.79
C ARG A 246 22.83 -8.13 -12.28
N GLU A 247 23.74 -7.34 -11.75
CA GLU A 247 23.96 -7.19 -10.32
C GLU A 247 22.71 -6.61 -9.63
N LEU A 248 22.12 -5.55 -10.19
CA LEU A 248 20.85 -5.00 -9.71
C LEU A 248 19.72 -6.03 -9.76
N TYR A 249 19.62 -6.74 -10.88
CA TYR A 249 18.61 -7.79 -11.08
C TYR A 249 18.68 -8.85 -9.97
N ASP A 250 19.85 -9.40 -9.76
CA ASP A 250 20.08 -10.42 -8.73
C ASP A 250 19.92 -9.86 -7.31
N TYR A 251 20.28 -8.60 -7.10
CA TYR A 251 20.12 -7.93 -5.82
C TYR A 251 18.64 -7.86 -5.40
N ILE A 252 17.77 -7.42 -6.30
CA ILE A 252 16.33 -7.29 -5.98
C ILE A 252 15.70 -8.68 -5.81
N LEU A 253 16.09 -9.69 -6.56
CA LEU A 253 15.63 -11.06 -6.30
C LEU A 253 16.04 -11.53 -4.89
N ARG A 254 17.25 -11.22 -4.43
CA ARG A 254 17.67 -11.51 -3.05
C ARG A 254 16.89 -10.71 -2.00
N VAL A 255 16.54 -9.47 -2.28
CA VAL A 255 15.64 -8.67 -1.41
C VAL A 255 14.27 -9.35 -1.29
N GLY A 256 13.72 -9.79 -2.41
CA GLY A 256 12.46 -10.54 -2.43
C GLY A 256 12.48 -11.79 -1.58
N GLN A 257 13.61 -12.51 -1.58
CA GLN A 257 13.82 -13.73 -0.76
C GLN A 257 14.08 -13.41 0.72
N LYS A 258 14.90 -12.39 0.99
CA LYS A 258 15.33 -12.02 2.34
C LYS A 258 14.15 -11.81 3.28
N TRP A 259 13.20 -11.00 2.89
CA TRP A 259 12.10 -10.60 3.76
C TRP A 259 11.06 -11.71 3.99
N VAL A 260 10.93 -12.65 3.07
CA VAL A 260 10.07 -13.84 3.26
C VAL A 260 10.79 -15.01 3.95
N SER A 261 12.05 -14.84 4.30
CA SER A 261 12.89 -15.81 5.00
C SER A 261 13.13 -15.41 6.46
N ALA A 262 13.60 -16.36 7.27
CA ALA A 262 14.00 -16.07 8.65
C ALA A 262 15.12 -15.00 8.69
N PRO A 263 15.09 -14.09 9.68
CA PRO A 263 14.20 -14.04 10.85
C PRO A 263 12.89 -13.28 10.63
N TYR A 264 12.68 -12.71 9.45
CA TYR A 264 11.54 -11.84 9.16
C TYR A 264 10.27 -12.65 8.85
N ASN A 265 10.37 -13.68 8.02
CA ASN A 265 9.29 -14.62 7.69
C ASN A 265 7.99 -13.93 7.23
N VAL A 266 8.11 -12.85 6.44
CA VAL A 266 6.96 -12.15 5.87
C VAL A 266 6.18 -13.11 4.95
N ASP A 267 4.87 -12.98 4.92
CA ASP A 267 3.99 -13.91 4.22
C ASP A 267 3.71 -13.52 2.76
N GLY A 268 4.30 -12.45 2.28
CA GLY A 268 4.19 -12.07 0.88
C GLY A 268 4.52 -10.62 0.57
N TRP A 269 4.40 -10.31 -0.71
CA TRP A 269 4.65 -9.02 -1.30
C TRP A 269 3.42 -8.44 -1.99
N ARG A 270 3.14 -7.16 -1.74
CA ARG A 270 2.38 -6.31 -2.66
C ARG A 270 3.39 -5.56 -3.53
N LEU A 271 3.22 -5.58 -4.82
CA LEU A 271 4.17 -5.03 -5.78
C LEU A 271 3.64 -3.73 -6.38
N ASP A 272 4.30 -2.63 -6.06
CA ASP A 272 3.97 -1.29 -6.54
C ASP A 272 4.23 -1.17 -8.03
N VAL A 273 3.27 -0.57 -8.77
CA VAL A 273 3.32 -0.34 -10.23
C VAL A 273 3.98 -1.47 -11.02
N ALA A 274 3.57 -2.70 -10.70
CA ALA A 274 4.28 -3.91 -11.13
C ALA A 274 4.41 -4.05 -12.66
N ALA A 275 3.44 -3.56 -13.42
CA ALA A 275 3.46 -3.61 -14.89
C ALA A 275 4.49 -2.65 -15.52
N ASP A 276 4.94 -1.64 -14.78
CA ASP A 276 5.87 -0.62 -15.28
C ASP A 276 7.34 -1.03 -15.14
N LEU A 277 7.64 -2.07 -14.35
CA LEU A 277 9.02 -2.51 -14.10
C LEU A 277 9.72 -2.93 -15.40
N GLY A 278 10.95 -2.44 -15.58
CA GLY A 278 11.73 -2.67 -16.80
C GLY A 278 11.39 -1.67 -17.91
N HIS A 279 11.96 -1.88 -19.08
CA HIS A 279 11.82 -0.99 -20.24
C HIS A 279 11.12 -1.66 -21.44
N SER A 280 10.74 -2.93 -21.30
CA SER A 280 9.93 -3.64 -22.27
C SER A 280 8.96 -4.61 -21.61
N ASN A 281 7.89 -4.93 -22.32
CA ASN A 281 6.87 -5.84 -21.82
C ASN A 281 7.43 -7.26 -21.62
N ASP A 282 8.23 -7.75 -22.57
CA ASP A 282 8.85 -9.08 -22.49
C ASP A 282 9.80 -9.18 -21.29
N PHE A 283 10.59 -8.12 -21.05
CA PHE A 283 11.46 -8.07 -19.88
C PHE A 283 10.68 -8.05 -18.57
N ASN A 284 9.61 -7.27 -18.49
CA ASN A 284 8.72 -7.21 -17.33
C ASN A 284 8.20 -8.60 -16.96
N HIS A 285 7.65 -9.34 -17.93
CA HIS A 285 7.16 -10.70 -17.72
C HIS A 285 8.27 -11.64 -17.25
N GLN A 286 9.47 -11.58 -17.86
CA GLN A 286 10.59 -12.43 -17.46
C GLN A 286 11.05 -12.12 -16.03
N PHE A 287 11.13 -10.85 -15.66
CA PHE A 287 11.49 -10.44 -14.30
C PHE A 287 10.52 -11.02 -13.26
N TRP A 288 9.22 -10.91 -13.50
CA TRP A 288 8.22 -11.42 -12.55
C TRP A 288 8.21 -12.95 -12.46
N LYS A 289 8.55 -13.66 -13.53
CA LYS A 289 8.76 -15.11 -13.48
C LYS A 289 9.95 -15.47 -12.58
N ASP A 290 11.07 -14.78 -12.73
CA ASP A 290 12.24 -14.99 -11.90
C ASP A 290 12.01 -14.57 -10.45
N PHE A 291 11.31 -13.46 -10.23
CA PHE A 291 10.93 -13.01 -8.90
C PHE A 291 10.02 -14.02 -8.19
N ARG A 292 8.99 -14.51 -8.87
CA ARG A 292 8.14 -15.57 -8.32
C ARG A 292 8.95 -16.81 -7.96
N LYS A 293 9.81 -17.27 -8.86
CA LYS A 293 10.65 -18.43 -8.63
C LYS A 293 11.53 -18.25 -7.39
N ALA A 294 12.16 -17.07 -7.25
CA ALA A 294 13.01 -16.75 -6.11
C ALA A 294 12.22 -16.70 -4.79
N VAL A 295 11.10 -16.00 -4.77
CA VAL A 295 10.25 -15.85 -3.57
C VAL A 295 9.65 -17.19 -3.15
N LYS A 296 9.09 -17.95 -4.08
CA LYS A 296 8.47 -19.25 -3.78
C LYS A 296 9.48 -20.33 -3.39
N ALA A 297 10.74 -20.22 -3.83
CA ALA A 297 11.82 -21.08 -3.37
C ALA A 297 12.17 -20.82 -1.89
N ALA A 298 12.12 -19.56 -1.45
CA ALA A 298 12.36 -19.18 -0.06
C ALA A 298 11.15 -19.46 0.84
N ASN A 299 9.94 -19.17 0.34
CA ASN A 299 8.70 -19.40 1.06
C ASN A 299 7.58 -19.77 0.07
N PRO A 300 7.28 -21.06 -0.13
CA PRO A 300 6.28 -21.50 -1.10
C PRO A 300 4.85 -21.03 -0.79
N ASN A 301 4.57 -20.63 0.45
CA ASN A 301 3.28 -20.10 0.89
C ASN A 301 3.20 -18.57 0.85
N ALA A 302 4.24 -17.88 0.40
CA ALA A 302 4.19 -16.44 0.24
C ALA A 302 3.26 -16.03 -0.90
N ILE A 303 2.42 -15.02 -0.70
CA ILE A 303 1.60 -14.45 -1.75
C ILE A 303 2.36 -13.38 -2.54
N ILE A 304 2.12 -13.33 -3.84
CA ILE A 304 2.61 -12.27 -4.73
C ILE A 304 1.39 -11.56 -5.30
N LEU A 305 1.11 -10.36 -4.77
CA LEU A 305 -0.03 -9.54 -5.08
C LEU A 305 0.45 -8.26 -5.76
N ALA A 306 -0.03 -7.98 -6.96
CA ALA A 306 0.42 -6.81 -7.73
C ALA A 306 -0.59 -5.68 -7.73
N GLU A 307 -0.08 -4.45 -7.68
CA GLU A 307 -0.84 -3.28 -8.09
C GLU A 307 -0.81 -3.18 -9.61
N HIS A 308 -1.99 -3.20 -10.21
CA HIS A 308 -2.16 -3.02 -11.64
C HIS A 308 -3.54 -2.46 -11.95
N TYR A 309 -3.58 -1.41 -12.75
CA TYR A 309 -4.81 -0.86 -13.33
C TYR A 309 -5.01 -1.48 -14.70
N GLY A 310 -6.22 -1.98 -14.98
CA GLY A 310 -6.55 -2.65 -16.23
C GLY A 310 -6.47 -4.17 -16.17
N ASN A 311 -6.47 -4.82 -17.32
CA ASN A 311 -6.56 -6.28 -17.43
C ASN A 311 -5.25 -6.98 -16.97
N PRO A 312 -5.26 -7.76 -15.88
CA PRO A 312 -4.07 -8.43 -15.37
C PRO A 312 -3.83 -9.82 -15.97
N GLU A 313 -4.66 -10.28 -16.90
CA GLU A 313 -4.68 -11.67 -17.42
C GLU A 313 -3.29 -12.14 -17.90
N GLY A 314 -2.51 -11.23 -18.51
CA GLY A 314 -1.17 -11.53 -19.01
C GLY A 314 -0.18 -12.02 -17.95
N TRP A 315 -0.36 -11.61 -16.68
CA TRP A 315 0.50 -11.96 -15.55
C TRP A 315 -0.07 -13.04 -14.62
N LEU A 316 -1.34 -13.43 -14.82
CA LEU A 316 -2.04 -14.39 -13.95
C LEU A 316 -2.12 -15.78 -14.61
N LYS A 317 -0.97 -16.30 -15.05
CA LYS A 317 -0.84 -17.61 -15.71
C LYS A 317 -0.21 -18.70 -14.83
N GLY A 318 0.04 -18.38 -13.56
CA GLY A 318 0.59 -19.32 -12.58
C GLY A 318 2.12 -19.27 -12.45
N ASP A 319 2.80 -18.41 -13.21
CA ASP A 319 4.25 -18.26 -13.24
C ASP A 319 4.77 -16.85 -12.90
N GLU A 320 3.87 -15.90 -12.64
CA GLU A 320 4.19 -14.53 -12.29
C GLU A 320 3.47 -14.13 -10.99
N TRP A 321 2.46 -13.23 -11.06
CA TRP A 321 1.68 -12.84 -9.89
C TRP A 321 0.66 -13.92 -9.49
N ASP A 322 0.36 -14.00 -8.20
CA ASP A 322 -0.77 -14.81 -7.71
C ASP A 322 -2.10 -14.10 -7.92
N THR A 323 -2.13 -12.79 -7.68
CA THR A 323 -3.35 -11.99 -7.68
C THR A 323 -3.02 -10.50 -7.79
N VAL A 324 -4.06 -9.67 -7.74
CA VAL A 324 -3.97 -8.22 -7.86
C VAL A 324 -4.79 -7.49 -6.80
N MET A 325 -4.51 -6.20 -6.62
CA MET A 325 -5.45 -5.26 -6.04
C MET A 325 -6.65 -5.15 -6.99
N ASN A 326 -7.84 -5.40 -6.47
CA ASN A 326 -9.02 -5.64 -7.32
C ASN A 326 -9.76 -4.34 -7.66
N TYR A 327 -9.16 -3.52 -8.50
CA TYR A 327 -9.74 -2.24 -8.91
C TYR A 327 -10.92 -2.42 -9.87
N ASP A 328 -10.68 -3.12 -10.99
CA ASP A 328 -11.66 -3.23 -12.07
C ASP A 328 -12.82 -4.18 -11.72
N ALA A 329 -12.54 -5.28 -11.01
CA ALA A 329 -13.54 -6.29 -10.67
C ALA A 329 -14.14 -6.14 -9.26
N PHE A 330 -13.91 -5.01 -8.59
CA PHE A 330 -14.53 -4.70 -7.30
C PHE A 330 -14.66 -3.20 -7.04
N MET A 331 -13.54 -2.49 -6.82
CA MET A 331 -13.56 -1.12 -6.31
C MET A 331 -14.32 -0.16 -7.23
N GLU A 332 -13.97 -0.11 -8.51
CA GLU A 332 -14.53 0.87 -9.44
C GLU A 332 -16.02 0.63 -9.73
N PRO A 333 -16.48 -0.59 -10.10
CA PRO A 333 -17.91 -0.80 -10.29
C PRO A 333 -18.74 -0.52 -9.04
N LEU A 334 -18.20 -0.86 -7.85
CA LEU A 334 -18.89 -0.67 -6.59
C LEU A 334 -19.05 0.81 -6.22
N THR A 335 -17.98 1.61 -6.37
CA THR A 335 -18.06 3.04 -6.05
C THR A 335 -19.03 3.76 -6.97
N TRP A 336 -19.07 3.46 -8.26
CA TRP A 336 -20.06 3.99 -9.18
C TRP A 336 -21.49 3.61 -8.80
N PHE A 337 -21.71 2.33 -8.50
CA PHE A 337 -23.05 1.81 -8.17
C PHE A 337 -23.62 2.41 -6.88
N LEU A 338 -22.82 2.45 -5.81
CA LEU A 338 -23.30 2.91 -4.50
C LEU A 338 -23.25 4.42 -4.33
N THR A 339 -22.34 5.12 -4.99
CA THR A 339 -22.10 6.55 -4.75
C THR A 339 -22.20 7.43 -5.99
N GLY A 340 -22.14 6.88 -7.19
CA GLY A 340 -22.00 7.67 -8.42
C GLY A 340 -20.68 8.43 -8.53
N MET A 341 -19.75 8.22 -7.59
CA MET A 341 -18.49 8.93 -7.54
C MET A 341 -17.34 8.10 -8.12
N GLU A 342 -16.45 8.78 -8.84
CA GLU A 342 -15.16 8.25 -9.24
C GLU A 342 -14.26 8.04 -7.98
N LYS A 343 -13.33 7.09 -8.04
CA LYS A 343 -12.49 6.66 -6.91
C LYS A 343 -11.65 7.76 -6.25
N HIS A 344 -11.32 8.83 -6.98
CA HIS A 344 -10.62 10.01 -6.43
C HIS A 344 -11.56 11.15 -6.02
N SER A 345 -12.88 10.99 -6.18
CA SER A 345 -13.87 12.06 -6.05
C SER A 345 -13.70 13.19 -7.09
N ASP A 346 -13.15 12.88 -8.25
CA ASP A 346 -12.92 13.85 -9.32
C ASP A 346 -14.12 14.00 -10.26
N GLU A 347 -15.02 13.01 -10.27
CA GLU A 347 -16.21 12.99 -11.13
C GLU A 347 -17.42 12.40 -10.39
N TYR A 348 -18.61 12.93 -10.71
CA TYR A 348 -19.90 12.38 -10.29
C TYR A 348 -20.75 12.03 -11.51
N ARG A 349 -21.27 10.80 -11.52
CA ARG A 349 -22.11 10.25 -12.60
C ARG A 349 -23.44 9.76 -12.03
N GLU A 350 -24.48 10.60 -12.12
CA GLU A 350 -25.83 10.25 -11.67
C GLU A 350 -26.42 9.04 -12.41
N ASP A 351 -26.06 8.87 -13.69
CA ASP A 351 -26.51 7.72 -14.51
C ASP A 351 -25.92 6.37 -14.09
N LEU A 352 -24.84 6.37 -13.32
CA LEU A 352 -24.22 5.15 -12.77
C LEU A 352 -24.66 4.87 -11.32
N LEU A 353 -25.09 5.89 -10.59
CA LEU A 353 -25.62 5.73 -9.23
C LEU A 353 -26.87 4.84 -9.25
N GLY A 354 -26.80 3.71 -8.54
CA GLY A 354 -27.88 2.73 -8.47
C GLY A 354 -28.11 1.92 -9.75
N ASN A 355 -27.27 2.06 -10.77
CA ASN A 355 -27.39 1.34 -12.02
C ASN A 355 -26.85 -0.11 -11.86
N SER A 356 -27.71 -1.00 -11.40
CA SER A 356 -27.36 -2.41 -11.14
C SER A 356 -26.96 -3.18 -12.40
N GLU A 357 -27.54 -2.85 -13.57
CA GLU A 357 -27.17 -3.48 -14.84
C GLU A 357 -25.73 -3.14 -15.24
N ALA A 358 -25.36 -1.85 -15.14
CA ALA A 358 -23.98 -1.40 -15.39
C ALA A 358 -23.00 -2.06 -14.41
N PHE A 359 -23.35 -2.14 -13.13
CA PHE A 359 -22.55 -2.79 -12.09
C PHE A 359 -22.32 -4.28 -12.41
N ILE A 360 -23.39 -5.05 -12.66
CA ILE A 360 -23.29 -6.47 -12.97
C ILE A 360 -22.51 -6.70 -14.26
N GLY A 361 -22.75 -5.89 -15.28
CA GLY A 361 -22.02 -5.95 -16.55
C GLY A 361 -20.52 -5.74 -16.39
N ALA A 362 -20.11 -4.72 -15.65
CA ALA A 362 -18.71 -4.43 -15.34
C ALA A 362 -18.08 -5.56 -14.53
N MET A 363 -18.73 -6.02 -13.46
CA MET A 363 -18.23 -7.10 -12.63
C MET A 363 -18.04 -8.39 -13.43
N LYS A 364 -19.02 -8.80 -14.23
CA LYS A 364 -18.90 -10.01 -15.08
C LYS A 364 -17.77 -9.88 -16.09
N THR A 365 -17.58 -8.68 -16.65
CA THR A 365 -16.53 -8.44 -17.65
C THR A 365 -15.14 -8.55 -17.03
N HIS A 366 -14.92 -7.93 -15.88
CA HIS A 366 -13.60 -7.88 -15.27
C HIS A 366 -13.26 -9.12 -14.44
N MET A 367 -14.24 -9.72 -13.75
CA MET A 367 -14.00 -10.96 -13.00
C MET A 367 -13.54 -12.12 -13.88
N ARG A 368 -14.00 -12.20 -15.14
CA ARG A 368 -13.59 -13.28 -16.06
C ARG A 368 -12.11 -13.23 -16.46
N ALA A 369 -11.45 -12.09 -16.29
CA ALA A 369 -10.01 -11.95 -16.50
C ALA A 369 -9.16 -12.55 -15.36
N LEU A 370 -9.81 -12.95 -14.26
CA LEU A 370 -9.18 -13.53 -13.09
C LEU A 370 -9.53 -15.02 -13.01
N HIS A 371 -8.51 -15.89 -12.92
CA HIS A 371 -8.73 -17.27 -12.50
C HIS A 371 -9.37 -17.32 -11.12
N MET A 372 -10.15 -18.36 -10.84
CA MET A 372 -10.83 -18.48 -9.56
C MET A 372 -9.87 -18.37 -8.37
N SER A 373 -8.68 -18.99 -8.44
CA SER A 373 -7.66 -18.90 -7.40
C SER A 373 -7.15 -17.47 -7.20
N ALA A 374 -6.95 -16.72 -8.29
CA ALA A 374 -6.55 -15.31 -8.22
C ALA A 374 -7.69 -14.43 -7.70
N LEU A 375 -8.94 -14.68 -8.14
CA LEU A 375 -10.11 -13.93 -7.69
C LEU A 375 -10.37 -14.11 -6.19
N GLN A 376 -10.23 -15.33 -5.67
CA GLN A 376 -10.42 -15.62 -4.24
C GLN A 376 -9.40 -14.92 -3.33
N THR A 377 -8.26 -14.53 -3.87
CA THR A 377 -7.19 -13.83 -3.15
C THR A 377 -7.03 -12.36 -3.56
N ALA A 378 -7.86 -11.88 -4.50
CA ALA A 378 -7.81 -10.50 -4.96
C ALA A 378 -8.15 -9.54 -3.81
N MET A 379 -7.39 -8.43 -3.71
CA MET A 379 -7.54 -7.46 -2.64
C MET A 379 -8.74 -6.55 -2.91
N ASN A 380 -9.85 -6.80 -2.22
CA ASN A 380 -11.09 -6.05 -2.35
C ASN A 380 -11.11 -4.88 -1.38
N GLU A 381 -10.72 -3.71 -1.85
CA GLU A 381 -10.69 -2.48 -1.06
C GLU A 381 -11.86 -1.55 -1.39
N LEU A 382 -12.34 -0.82 -0.39
CA LEU A 382 -13.24 0.32 -0.57
C LEU A 382 -12.44 1.62 -0.70
N SER A 383 -11.36 1.72 0.03
CA SER A 383 -10.44 2.85 0.09
C SER A 383 -9.00 2.36 0.15
N ASN A 384 -8.05 3.19 -0.27
CA ASN A 384 -6.63 2.99 -0.03
C ASN A 384 -5.89 4.34 0.05
N HIS A 385 -4.57 4.29 0.12
CA HIS A 385 -3.71 5.47 0.28
C HIS A 385 -3.63 6.38 -0.95
N ASP A 386 -4.15 5.97 -2.11
CA ASP A 386 -4.17 6.76 -3.35
C ASP A 386 -5.54 7.38 -3.63
N HIS A 387 -6.62 6.76 -3.15
CA HIS A 387 -7.99 7.13 -3.49
C HIS A 387 -8.67 7.92 -2.37
N SER A 388 -9.75 8.62 -2.68
CA SER A 388 -10.60 9.17 -1.64
C SER A 388 -11.18 8.06 -0.77
N ARG A 389 -11.48 8.36 0.50
CA ARG A 389 -12.12 7.37 1.37
C ARG A 389 -13.55 7.14 0.94
N PHE A 390 -14.03 5.89 1.01
CA PHE A 390 -15.36 5.53 0.55
C PHE A 390 -16.45 6.32 1.25
N LEU A 391 -16.34 6.52 2.57
CA LEU A 391 -17.32 7.30 3.32
C LEU A 391 -17.43 8.74 2.79
N THR A 392 -16.32 9.36 2.40
CA THR A 392 -16.32 10.68 1.74
C THR A 392 -17.10 10.65 0.43
N ARG A 393 -16.93 9.63 -0.41
CA ARG A 393 -17.65 9.49 -1.67
C ARG A 393 -19.17 9.40 -1.51
N THR A 394 -19.66 8.98 -0.36
CA THR A 394 -21.10 8.90 -0.08
C THR A 394 -21.78 10.28 0.00
N ASN A 395 -21.03 11.38 0.07
CA ASN A 395 -21.58 12.74 0.05
C ASN A 395 -21.80 13.30 -1.36
N HIS A 396 -21.45 12.55 -2.41
CA HIS A 396 -21.58 12.90 -3.83
C HIS A 396 -20.89 14.22 -4.23
N ARG A 397 -19.87 14.64 -3.47
CA ARG A 397 -19.17 15.90 -3.68
C ARG A 397 -17.89 15.69 -4.45
N VAL A 398 -17.81 16.26 -5.65
CA VAL A 398 -16.54 16.37 -6.38
C VAL A 398 -15.63 17.34 -5.63
N GLY A 399 -14.40 16.93 -5.33
CA GLY A 399 -13.45 17.76 -4.60
C GLY A 399 -12.11 17.14 -4.29
N ARG A 400 -11.17 18.04 -4.02
CA ARG A 400 -9.86 17.75 -3.45
C ARG A 400 -9.58 18.75 -2.35
N ILE A 401 -8.74 18.40 -1.38
CA ILE A 401 -8.40 19.28 -0.26
C ILE A 401 -7.90 20.66 -0.72
N SER A 402 -7.20 20.72 -1.85
CA SER A 402 -6.59 21.94 -2.38
C SER A 402 -7.58 23.05 -2.76
N TYR A 403 -8.83 22.69 -3.09
CA TYR A 403 -9.84 23.67 -3.49
C TYR A 403 -11.20 23.53 -2.78
N ALA A 404 -11.52 22.34 -2.28
CA ALA A 404 -12.78 22.12 -1.56
C ALA A 404 -12.65 22.36 -0.05
N GLY A 405 -11.43 22.31 0.48
CA GLY A 405 -11.13 22.39 1.91
C GLY A 405 -11.29 21.05 2.64
N PRO A 406 -10.70 20.94 3.83
CA PRO A 406 -10.68 19.66 4.57
C PRO A 406 -12.05 19.25 5.14
N GLU A 407 -12.90 20.20 5.50
CA GLU A 407 -14.23 19.93 6.07
C GLU A 407 -15.17 19.28 5.06
N ALA A 408 -15.03 19.63 3.79
CA ALA A 408 -15.89 19.15 2.72
C ALA A 408 -15.89 17.62 2.56
N ALA A 409 -14.80 16.96 2.95
CA ALA A 409 -14.69 15.51 2.89
C ALA A 409 -15.60 14.77 3.87
N SER A 410 -16.00 15.41 4.95
CA SER A 410 -16.84 14.81 6.00
C SER A 410 -18.28 15.36 6.05
N GLU A 411 -18.57 16.46 5.32
CA GLU A 411 -19.91 17.04 5.25
C GLU A 411 -20.83 16.18 4.40
N GLY A 412 -22.03 15.87 4.93
CA GLY A 412 -23.09 15.18 4.20
C GLY A 412 -22.81 13.71 3.87
N VAL A 413 -21.85 13.09 4.55
CA VAL A 413 -21.56 11.65 4.37
C VAL A 413 -22.71 10.78 4.85
N ASN A 414 -22.88 9.60 4.22
CA ASN A 414 -23.94 8.66 4.52
C ASN A 414 -23.40 7.33 5.06
N PRO A 415 -23.39 7.13 6.39
CA PRO A 415 -22.92 5.87 6.99
C PRO A 415 -23.75 4.63 6.60
N ALA A 416 -25.00 4.80 6.17
CA ALA A 416 -25.83 3.68 5.71
C ALA A 416 -25.27 3.10 4.39
N VAL A 417 -24.90 3.97 3.45
CA VAL A 417 -24.23 3.54 2.20
C VAL A 417 -22.87 2.90 2.48
N MET A 418 -22.12 3.41 3.48
CA MET A 418 -20.88 2.76 3.92
C MET A 418 -21.14 1.32 4.41
N ARG A 419 -22.21 1.11 5.20
CA ARG A 419 -22.58 -0.24 5.66
C ARG A 419 -23.00 -1.16 4.52
N GLU A 420 -23.69 -0.64 3.49
CA GLU A 420 -23.97 -1.42 2.27
C GLU A 420 -22.67 -1.85 1.57
N ALA A 421 -21.72 -0.93 1.41
CA ALA A 421 -20.43 -1.23 0.81
C ALA A 421 -19.66 -2.31 1.59
N VAL A 422 -19.62 -2.21 2.92
CA VAL A 422 -18.99 -3.21 3.78
C VAL A 422 -19.68 -4.57 3.67
N THR A 423 -21.02 -4.59 3.56
CA THR A 423 -21.79 -5.82 3.37
C THR A 423 -21.39 -6.50 2.06
N ILE A 424 -21.31 -5.75 0.97
CA ILE A 424 -20.87 -6.29 -0.32
C ILE A 424 -19.40 -6.75 -0.22
N GLN A 425 -18.52 -5.94 0.35
CA GLN A 425 -17.09 -6.28 0.52
C GLN A 425 -16.90 -7.62 1.24
N MET A 426 -17.63 -7.84 2.33
CA MET A 426 -17.50 -9.05 3.16
C MET A 426 -18.22 -10.28 2.58
N THR A 427 -18.99 -10.10 1.52
CA THR A 427 -19.75 -11.19 0.88
C THR A 427 -19.39 -11.41 -0.59
N TRP A 428 -18.55 -10.56 -1.18
CA TRP A 428 -18.09 -10.69 -2.57
C TRP A 428 -16.88 -11.62 -2.67
N PRO A 429 -16.65 -12.32 -3.82
CA PRO A 429 -15.44 -13.13 -4.01
C PRO A 429 -14.18 -12.28 -3.94
N GLY A 430 -13.21 -12.69 -3.12
CA GLY A 430 -11.93 -12.03 -2.91
C GLY A 430 -11.56 -11.90 -1.45
N ALA A 431 -10.45 -11.25 -1.18
CA ALA A 431 -9.94 -10.96 0.15
C ALA A 431 -10.37 -9.54 0.58
N PRO A 432 -11.39 -9.42 1.45
CA PRO A 432 -11.84 -8.10 1.90
C PRO A 432 -10.73 -7.39 2.67
N THR A 433 -10.40 -6.19 2.23
CA THR A 433 -9.27 -5.42 2.75
C THR A 433 -9.75 -4.06 3.27
N VAL A 434 -9.60 -3.85 4.57
CA VAL A 434 -9.97 -2.60 5.24
C VAL A 434 -8.76 -1.66 5.22
N TYR A 435 -8.91 -0.47 4.66
CA TYR A 435 -7.94 0.60 4.80
C TYR A 435 -8.07 1.21 6.20
N TYR A 436 -6.97 1.30 6.94
CA TYR A 436 -6.99 1.75 8.34
C TYR A 436 -7.88 2.99 8.53
N GLY A 437 -8.74 2.96 9.52
CA GLY A 437 -9.65 4.05 9.84
C GLY A 437 -11.00 4.04 9.11
N ASP A 438 -11.16 3.31 8.01
CA ASP A 438 -12.46 3.15 7.35
C ASP A 438 -13.50 2.58 8.33
N GLU A 439 -13.08 1.59 9.12
CA GLU A 439 -13.91 0.97 10.16
C GLU A 439 -14.28 1.94 11.29
N ALA A 440 -13.52 3.00 11.46
CA ALA A 440 -13.72 4.00 12.51
C ALA A 440 -14.42 5.28 12.03
N GLY A 441 -14.91 5.29 10.77
CA GLY A 441 -15.63 6.43 10.20
C GLY A 441 -14.72 7.54 9.66
N LEU A 442 -13.46 7.23 9.37
CA LEU A 442 -12.51 8.22 8.85
C LEU A 442 -12.88 8.67 7.45
N CYS A 443 -12.84 9.97 7.21
CA CYS A 443 -13.07 10.63 5.92
C CYS A 443 -11.77 11.15 5.33
N GLY A 444 -11.77 11.50 4.07
CA GLY A 444 -10.68 12.15 3.37
C GLY A 444 -10.90 12.13 1.85
N PHE A 445 -10.59 13.23 1.18
CA PHE A 445 -10.43 13.25 -0.26
C PHE A 445 -9.22 12.42 -0.67
N THR A 446 -8.90 12.35 -1.96
CA THR A 446 -7.72 11.64 -2.43
C THR A 446 -6.43 12.19 -1.80
N ASP A 447 -5.33 11.47 -1.94
CA ASP A 447 -4.00 11.85 -1.45
C ASP A 447 -3.74 13.39 -1.55
N PRO A 448 -3.26 14.04 -0.48
CA PRO A 448 -2.82 13.50 0.82
C PRO A 448 -3.92 13.36 1.89
N ASP A 449 -5.14 13.81 1.63
CA ASP A 449 -6.22 13.93 2.62
C ASP A 449 -6.75 12.57 3.12
N ASN A 450 -6.70 11.54 2.30
CA ASN A 450 -7.08 10.17 2.68
C ASN A 450 -6.13 9.57 3.74
N ARG A 451 -4.97 10.18 3.98
CA ARG A 451 -3.92 9.75 4.92
C ARG A 451 -4.02 10.48 6.26
N ARG A 452 -5.23 10.81 6.68
CA ARG A 452 -5.50 11.31 8.03
C ARG A 452 -5.12 10.26 9.06
N THR A 453 -4.79 10.71 10.27
CA THR A 453 -4.43 9.80 11.37
C THR A 453 -5.63 8.99 11.83
N TYR A 454 -5.37 7.76 12.27
CA TYR A 454 -6.40 6.95 12.93
C TYR A 454 -6.99 7.72 14.13
N PRO A 455 -8.32 7.80 14.26
CA PRO A 455 -8.97 8.68 15.23
C PRO A 455 -9.07 8.06 16.63
N TRP A 456 -7.95 7.62 17.21
CA TRP A 456 -7.93 7.02 18.55
C TRP A 456 -8.62 7.89 19.58
N GLY A 457 -9.59 7.30 20.31
CA GLY A 457 -10.41 7.98 21.33
C GLY A 457 -11.58 8.78 20.75
N ARG A 458 -11.79 8.77 19.42
CA ARG A 458 -12.86 9.47 18.72
C ARG A 458 -13.46 8.62 17.60
N GLU A 459 -13.32 7.31 17.71
CA GLU A 459 -13.77 6.33 16.73
C GLU A 459 -15.30 6.32 16.64
N ASP A 460 -15.82 6.08 15.43
CA ASP A 460 -17.21 5.66 15.26
C ASP A 460 -17.36 4.19 15.67
N TYR A 461 -17.72 3.97 16.93
CA TYR A 461 -17.86 2.63 17.49
C TYR A 461 -18.99 1.84 16.84
N GLN A 462 -20.04 2.49 16.34
CA GLN A 462 -21.11 1.79 15.62
C GLN A 462 -20.60 1.22 14.30
N MET A 463 -19.74 1.95 13.61
CA MET A 463 -19.13 1.48 12.37
C MET A 463 -18.10 0.36 12.65
N ILE A 464 -17.32 0.47 13.72
CA ILE A 464 -16.40 -0.62 14.15
C ILE A 464 -17.19 -1.88 14.47
N ASP A 465 -18.25 -1.79 15.24
CA ASP A 465 -19.09 -2.94 15.61
C ASP A 465 -19.75 -3.58 14.38
N PHE A 466 -20.18 -2.76 13.43
CA PHE A 466 -20.70 -3.26 12.16
C PHE A 466 -19.63 -4.06 11.39
N HIS A 467 -18.40 -3.54 11.30
CA HIS A 467 -17.29 -4.27 10.69
C HIS A 467 -17.00 -5.60 11.41
N ARG A 468 -16.97 -5.60 12.76
CA ARG A 468 -16.78 -6.83 13.55
C ARG A 468 -17.84 -7.89 13.23
N VAL A 469 -19.11 -7.47 13.13
CA VAL A 469 -20.21 -8.39 12.82
C VAL A 469 -20.03 -8.96 11.40
N MET A 470 -19.78 -8.11 10.42
CA MET A 470 -19.62 -8.54 9.03
C MET A 470 -18.38 -9.40 8.81
N ILE A 471 -17.27 -9.06 9.45
CA ILE A 471 -16.05 -9.88 9.44
C ILE A 471 -16.31 -11.25 10.07
N ARG A 472 -17.03 -11.30 11.19
CA ARG A 472 -17.39 -12.56 11.84
C ARG A 472 -18.26 -13.43 10.95
N ILE A 473 -19.24 -12.86 10.24
CA ILE A 473 -20.07 -13.55 9.26
C ILE A 473 -19.19 -14.11 8.14
N HIS A 474 -18.33 -13.27 7.55
CA HIS A 474 -17.41 -13.66 6.50
C HIS A 474 -16.51 -14.85 6.92
N LYS A 475 -15.94 -14.79 8.10
CA LYS A 475 -15.04 -15.85 8.62
C LYS A 475 -15.77 -17.13 8.99
N LYS A 476 -17.03 -17.02 9.41
CA LYS A 476 -17.84 -18.18 9.84
C LYS A 476 -18.23 -19.09 8.68
N TYR A 477 -18.52 -18.52 7.51
CA TYR A 477 -19.08 -19.23 6.38
C TYR A 477 -18.04 -19.40 5.26
N GLU A 478 -17.57 -20.64 5.07
CA GLU A 478 -16.54 -20.94 4.06
C GLU A 478 -16.98 -20.55 2.64
N VAL A 479 -18.28 -20.61 2.36
CA VAL A 479 -18.85 -20.21 1.07
C VAL A 479 -18.57 -18.73 0.72
N LEU A 480 -18.38 -17.86 1.71
CA LEU A 480 -18.01 -16.46 1.48
C LEU A 480 -16.54 -16.29 1.07
N LYS A 481 -15.69 -17.28 1.40
CA LYS A 481 -14.26 -17.28 1.04
C LYS A 481 -14.02 -17.94 -0.32
N THR A 482 -14.62 -19.10 -0.57
CA THR A 482 -14.28 -19.96 -1.71
C THR A 482 -15.46 -20.34 -2.58
N GLY A 483 -16.69 -19.99 -2.19
CA GLY A 483 -17.91 -20.34 -2.95
C GLY A 483 -18.07 -19.56 -4.26
N SER A 484 -18.94 -20.08 -5.10
CA SER A 484 -19.33 -19.44 -6.35
C SER A 484 -20.23 -18.22 -6.12
N LEU A 485 -20.34 -17.36 -7.12
CA LEU A 485 -21.21 -16.20 -7.16
C LEU A 485 -22.30 -16.40 -8.22
N GLY A 486 -23.55 -16.10 -7.88
CA GLY A 486 -24.65 -16.07 -8.83
C GLY A 486 -25.54 -14.85 -8.59
N PHE A 487 -25.87 -14.13 -9.66
CA PHE A 487 -26.85 -13.04 -9.58
C PHE A 487 -28.25 -13.63 -9.67
N LEU A 488 -29.11 -13.25 -8.72
CA LEU A 488 -30.48 -13.77 -8.61
C LEU A 488 -31.50 -12.79 -9.13
N TRP A 489 -31.33 -11.50 -8.84
CA TRP A 489 -32.24 -10.45 -9.21
C TRP A 489 -31.56 -9.08 -9.17
N ASN A 490 -32.00 -8.19 -10.02
CA ASN A 490 -31.63 -6.77 -9.95
C ASN A 490 -32.74 -5.89 -10.52
N ASP A 491 -32.85 -4.71 -9.97
CA ASP A 491 -33.58 -3.59 -10.55
C ASP A 491 -32.78 -2.30 -10.34
N TYR A 492 -33.38 -1.17 -10.67
CA TYR A 492 -32.74 0.12 -10.38
C TYR A 492 -32.53 0.26 -8.87
N GLN A 493 -31.27 0.50 -8.46
CA GLN A 493 -30.80 0.63 -7.07
C GLN A 493 -30.92 -0.64 -6.21
N GLY A 494 -31.40 -1.75 -6.75
CA GLY A 494 -31.53 -3.01 -6.03
C GLY A 494 -30.66 -4.11 -6.63
N LEU A 495 -30.07 -4.94 -5.78
CA LEU A 495 -29.22 -6.06 -6.18
C LEU A 495 -29.44 -7.24 -5.25
N CYS A 496 -29.58 -8.43 -5.82
CA CYS A 496 -29.63 -9.68 -5.07
C CYS A 496 -28.68 -10.70 -5.71
N TYR A 497 -27.80 -11.26 -4.92
CA TYR A 497 -26.87 -12.30 -5.36
C TYR A 497 -26.72 -13.39 -4.30
N ALA A 498 -26.26 -14.55 -4.73
CA ALA A 498 -25.94 -15.66 -3.85
C ALA A 498 -24.45 -15.99 -3.91
N ARG A 499 -23.88 -16.34 -2.76
CA ARG A 499 -22.65 -17.13 -2.64
C ARG A 499 -23.04 -18.56 -2.32
N PHE A 500 -22.51 -19.51 -3.05
CA PHE A 500 -22.95 -20.89 -2.89
C PHE A 500 -21.85 -21.90 -3.15
N SER A 501 -21.96 -23.03 -2.46
CA SER A 501 -21.20 -24.25 -2.65
C SER A 501 -22.18 -25.41 -2.80
N HIS A 502 -21.69 -26.65 -2.75
CA HIS A 502 -22.56 -27.85 -2.73
C HIS A 502 -23.44 -27.90 -1.47
N ASP A 503 -22.90 -27.49 -0.33
CA ASP A 503 -23.52 -27.72 0.97
C ASP A 503 -24.04 -26.43 1.65
N GLU A 504 -23.66 -25.24 1.16
CA GLU A 504 -23.95 -23.98 1.82
C GLU A 504 -24.34 -22.89 0.81
N GLN A 505 -25.31 -22.07 1.19
CA GLN A 505 -25.76 -20.93 0.39
C GLN A 505 -26.04 -19.72 1.27
N ILE A 506 -25.56 -18.55 0.83
CA ILE A 506 -25.89 -17.24 1.44
C ILE A 506 -26.44 -16.34 0.36
N ILE A 507 -27.60 -15.75 0.64
CA ILE A 507 -28.25 -14.76 -0.22
C ILE A 507 -28.01 -13.37 0.36
N VAL A 508 -27.57 -12.45 -0.47
CA VAL A 508 -27.31 -11.05 -0.12
C VAL A 508 -28.27 -10.18 -0.92
N ILE A 509 -28.98 -9.32 -0.21
CA ILE A 509 -29.88 -8.33 -0.79
C ILE A 509 -29.35 -6.95 -0.42
N VAL A 510 -29.16 -6.11 -1.43
CA VAL A 510 -28.73 -4.72 -1.29
C VAL A 510 -29.83 -3.82 -1.85
N ASN A 511 -30.20 -2.80 -1.08
CA ASN A 511 -31.16 -1.79 -1.50
C ASN A 511 -30.55 -0.40 -1.28
N ASN A 512 -30.05 0.20 -2.36
CA ASN A 512 -29.41 1.53 -2.34
C ASN A 512 -30.45 2.65 -2.63
N GLN A 513 -31.70 2.48 -2.16
CA GLN A 513 -32.78 3.46 -2.27
C GLN A 513 -32.91 4.26 -0.99
N GLU A 514 -33.26 5.55 -1.10
CA GLU A 514 -33.52 6.41 0.06
C GLU A 514 -34.78 6.00 0.82
N GLU A 515 -35.78 5.44 0.11
CA GLU A 515 -37.01 4.94 0.69
C GLU A 515 -37.06 3.41 0.64
N GLY A 516 -37.43 2.79 1.77
CA GLY A 516 -37.59 1.35 1.84
C GLY A 516 -38.75 0.85 0.97
N ARG A 517 -38.54 -0.22 0.21
CA ARG A 517 -39.59 -0.99 -0.46
C ARG A 517 -40.04 -2.16 0.39
#